data_b8b80a26acb4fcdfa9234dc157d946bb
#
_entry.id   b8b80a26acb4fcdfa9234dc157d946bb
#
_cell.length_a   1.000
_cell.length_b   1.000
_cell.length_c   1.000
_cell.angle_alpha   90.00
_cell.angle_beta   90.00
_cell.angle_gamma   90.00
#
_symmetry.space_group_name_H-M   'P 1'
#
loop_
_entity.id
_entity.type
_entity.pdbx_description
1 polymer ?
#
loop_
_entity_poly.entity_id
_entity_poly.type
_entity_poly.pdbx_seq_one_letter_code
_entity_poly.pdbx_strand_id
1 'polypeptide(L)'
;LGADKYISYNKENYSELVSNVDYVIDTLGANEFDKELSVLKKGGRLLSLRTSPNKKFAEDNKLSFFKKLLFSLAGSKYDKKAMKEQKEYRFMFVRADGVQLNKITKIVDDKNIKPKIYSTVFNIDNASEALKTVIKKHTDGKIIISM
;
A
#
# COMPACT_ATOMS: atom_id res chain seq x y z
N LEU A 1 9.90 -14.55 1.56
CA LEU A 1 8.73 -13.96 2.21
C LEU A 1 7.39 -14.57 1.70
N GLY A 2 7.43 -15.54 0.81
CA GLY A 2 6.25 -16.26 0.33
C GLY A 2 5.55 -15.64 -0.89
N ALA A 3 6.17 -14.72 -1.60
CA ALA A 3 5.65 -14.27 -2.89
C ALA A 3 5.96 -15.32 -3.98
N ASP A 4 4.95 -15.66 -4.78
CA ASP A 4 5.10 -16.62 -5.89
C ASP A 4 5.87 -16.02 -7.05
N LYS A 5 5.73 -14.71 -7.28
CA LYS A 5 6.40 -13.97 -8.35
C LYS A 5 6.83 -12.59 -7.88
N TYR A 6 8.02 -12.20 -8.25
CA TYR A 6 8.55 -10.85 -8.10
C TYR A 6 8.76 -10.21 -9.47
N ILE A 7 8.33 -8.98 -9.63
CA ILE A 7 8.49 -8.20 -10.88
C ILE A 7 9.28 -6.94 -10.54
N SER A 8 10.40 -6.74 -11.23
CA SER A 8 11.24 -5.57 -11.03
C SER A 8 10.72 -4.38 -11.84
N TYR A 9 10.13 -3.39 -11.17
CA TYR A 9 9.57 -2.19 -11.81
C TYR A 9 10.60 -1.37 -12.61
N ASN A 10 11.91 -1.57 -12.37
CA ASN A 10 12.99 -0.94 -13.13
C ASN A 10 13.25 -1.59 -14.48
N LYS A 11 12.76 -2.82 -14.68
CA LYS A 11 13.06 -3.64 -15.87
C LYS A 11 11.81 -4.07 -16.63
N GLU A 12 10.69 -4.13 -15.96
CA GLU A 12 9.48 -4.77 -16.46
C GLU A 12 8.23 -3.95 -16.11
N ASN A 13 7.26 -3.97 -17.01
CA ASN A 13 5.94 -3.40 -16.76
C ASN A 13 5.02 -4.50 -16.22
N TYR A 14 4.70 -4.44 -14.94
CA TYR A 14 3.85 -5.45 -14.30
C TYR A 14 2.46 -5.60 -14.95
N SER A 15 1.91 -4.51 -15.50
CA SER A 15 0.58 -4.54 -16.12
C SER A 15 0.51 -5.36 -17.43
N GLU A 16 1.67 -5.71 -17.99
CA GLU A 16 1.76 -6.60 -19.17
C GLU A 16 1.99 -8.06 -18.74
N LEU A 17 2.45 -8.27 -17.52
CA LEU A 17 2.85 -9.60 -17.01
C LEU A 17 1.84 -10.22 -16.04
N VAL A 18 0.92 -9.39 -15.52
CA VAL A 18 -0.07 -9.79 -14.51
C VAL A 18 -1.46 -9.41 -15.00
N SER A 19 -2.42 -10.30 -14.83
CA SER A 19 -3.83 -10.06 -15.14
C SER A 19 -4.74 -10.92 -14.26
N ASN A 20 -6.01 -10.59 -14.23
CA ASN A 20 -7.05 -11.37 -13.53
C ASN A 20 -6.80 -11.59 -12.02
N VAL A 21 -6.16 -10.64 -11.35
CA VAL A 21 -5.93 -10.73 -9.91
C VAL A 21 -7.19 -10.31 -9.13
N ASP A 22 -7.40 -10.89 -7.96
CA ASP A 22 -8.52 -10.57 -7.07
C ASP A 22 -8.35 -9.23 -6.36
N TYR A 23 -7.12 -8.96 -5.91
CA TYR A 23 -6.78 -7.79 -5.11
C TYR A 23 -5.50 -7.14 -5.59
N VAL A 24 -5.49 -5.81 -5.55
CA VAL A 24 -4.28 -4.99 -5.65
C VAL A 24 -4.19 -4.14 -4.38
N ILE A 25 -3.00 -4.07 -3.77
CA ILE A 25 -2.69 -3.17 -2.66
C ILE A 25 -1.78 -2.08 -3.18
N ASP A 26 -2.33 -0.88 -3.33
CA ASP A 26 -1.62 0.30 -3.83
C ASP A 26 -0.91 1.04 -2.69
N THR A 27 0.39 1.22 -2.89
CA THR A 27 1.25 2.07 -2.05
C THR A 27 1.92 3.19 -2.85
N LEU A 28 1.64 3.30 -4.15
CA LEU A 28 2.26 4.23 -5.10
C LEU A 28 1.41 5.47 -5.33
N GLY A 29 0.09 5.31 -5.36
CA GLY A 29 -0.87 6.39 -5.46
C GLY A 29 -1.40 6.65 -6.88
N ALA A 30 -1.94 7.85 -7.09
CA ALA A 30 -2.78 8.20 -8.22
C ALA A 30 -2.18 7.95 -9.62
N ASN A 31 -0.86 8.02 -9.76
CA ASN A 31 -0.19 7.86 -11.06
C ASN A 31 -0.22 6.41 -11.57
N GLU A 32 -0.29 5.43 -10.67
CA GLU A 32 -0.34 4.01 -11.04
C GLU A 32 -1.77 3.47 -11.09
N PHE A 33 -2.77 4.23 -10.65
CA PHE A 33 -4.15 3.79 -10.48
C PHE A 33 -4.71 3.04 -11.70
N ASP A 34 -4.46 3.52 -12.91
CA ASP A 34 -4.98 2.94 -14.13
C ASP A 34 -4.36 1.60 -14.47
N LYS A 35 -3.05 1.49 -14.30
CA LYS A 35 -2.34 0.23 -14.47
C LYS A 35 -2.75 -0.80 -13.42
N GLU A 36 -2.85 -0.36 -12.16
CA GLU A 36 -3.30 -1.20 -11.07
C GLU A 36 -4.74 -1.68 -11.25
N LEU A 37 -5.59 -0.80 -11.77
CA LEU A 37 -6.95 -1.19 -12.09
C LEU A 37 -6.98 -2.20 -13.24
N SER A 38 -6.14 -2.03 -14.28
CA SER A 38 -6.13 -2.89 -15.47
C SER A 38 -5.83 -4.36 -15.16
N VAL A 39 -5.01 -4.65 -14.16
CA VAL A 39 -4.64 -6.04 -13.81
C VAL A 39 -5.70 -6.79 -13.00
N LEU A 40 -6.68 -6.09 -12.44
CA LEU A 40 -7.78 -6.69 -11.69
C LEU A 40 -8.76 -7.41 -12.62
N LYS A 41 -9.29 -8.53 -12.15
CA LYS A 41 -10.46 -9.17 -12.78
C LYS A 41 -11.72 -8.34 -12.55
N LYS A 42 -12.79 -8.63 -13.27
CA LYS A 42 -14.14 -8.13 -12.95
C LYS A 42 -14.53 -8.58 -11.54
N GLY A 43 -15.07 -7.68 -10.73
CA GLY A 43 -15.36 -7.90 -9.32
C GLY A 43 -14.13 -7.82 -8.41
N GLY A 44 -12.93 -7.62 -8.96
CA GLY A 44 -11.70 -7.44 -8.19
C GLY A 44 -11.66 -6.09 -7.48
N ARG A 45 -10.75 -5.96 -6.50
CA ARG A 45 -10.69 -4.81 -5.60
C ARG A 45 -9.31 -4.19 -5.55
N LEU A 46 -9.24 -2.88 -5.76
CA LEU A 46 -8.06 -2.05 -5.51
C LEU A 46 -8.15 -1.40 -4.12
N LEU A 47 -7.19 -1.71 -3.27
CA LEU A 47 -7.02 -1.16 -1.93
C LEU A 47 -5.89 -0.14 -1.93
N SER A 48 -6.18 1.15 -1.85
CA SER A 48 -5.16 2.19 -1.90
C SER A 48 -4.88 2.81 -0.53
N LEU A 49 -3.59 2.97 -0.22
CA LEU A 49 -3.09 3.67 0.97
C LEU A 49 -2.67 5.12 0.65
N ARG A 50 -2.66 5.52 -0.62
CA ARG A 50 -2.10 6.81 -1.05
C ARG A 50 -2.94 7.64 -2.02
N THR A 51 -4.00 7.09 -2.58
CA THR A 51 -4.78 7.82 -3.59
C THR A 51 -5.67 8.88 -2.95
N SER A 52 -6.95 8.62 -2.76
CA SER A 52 -7.88 9.58 -2.16
C SER A 52 -9.00 8.87 -1.42
N PRO A 53 -9.38 9.33 -0.24
CA PRO A 53 -10.56 8.82 0.42
C PRO A 53 -11.80 9.05 -0.44
N ASN A 54 -12.73 8.10 -0.38
CA ASN A 54 -13.97 8.10 -1.14
C ASN A 54 -15.20 8.02 -0.23
N LYS A 55 -16.38 7.98 -0.84
CA LYS A 55 -17.66 7.86 -0.12
C LYS A 55 -17.67 6.64 0.79
N LYS A 56 -17.23 5.48 0.29
CA LYS A 56 -17.22 4.23 1.06
C LYS A 56 -16.32 4.30 2.29
N PHE A 57 -15.14 4.91 2.16
CA PHE A 57 -14.27 5.19 3.30
C PHE A 57 -14.99 6.02 4.37
N ALA A 58 -15.71 7.07 3.97
CA ALA A 58 -16.42 7.93 4.90
C ALA A 58 -17.60 7.22 5.59
N GLU A 59 -18.29 6.32 4.90
CA GLU A 59 -19.36 5.49 5.45
C GLU A 59 -18.82 4.47 6.46
N ASP A 60 -17.78 3.73 6.09
CA ASP A 60 -17.17 2.68 6.93
C ASP A 60 -16.59 3.27 8.23
N ASN A 61 -16.08 4.50 8.18
CA ASN A 61 -15.55 5.22 9.34
C ASN A 61 -16.60 6.08 10.08
N LYS A 62 -17.87 5.99 9.70
CA LYS A 62 -19.01 6.71 10.33
C LYS A 62 -18.78 8.23 10.46
N LEU A 63 -18.19 8.83 9.43
CA LEU A 63 -17.86 10.25 9.43
C LEU A 63 -19.12 11.12 9.32
N SER A 64 -19.01 12.40 9.73
CA SER A 64 -20.10 13.37 9.63
C SER A 64 -20.55 13.60 8.19
N PHE A 65 -21.76 14.11 8.01
CA PHE A 65 -22.36 14.36 6.69
C PHE A 65 -21.47 15.21 5.78
N PHE A 66 -20.91 16.31 6.30
CA PHE A 66 -20.01 17.16 5.51
C PHE A 66 -18.74 16.43 5.05
N LYS A 67 -18.14 15.61 5.91
CA LYS A 67 -16.97 14.80 5.53
C LYS A 67 -17.33 13.74 4.51
N LYS A 68 -18.52 13.13 4.61
CA LYS A 68 -19.01 12.18 3.59
C LYS A 68 -19.18 12.84 2.24
N LEU A 69 -19.74 14.05 2.19
CA LEU A 69 -19.89 14.80 0.95
C LEU A 69 -18.51 15.14 0.35
N LEU A 70 -17.61 15.68 1.16
CA LEU A 70 -16.25 16.03 0.73
C LEU A 70 -15.50 14.84 0.15
N PHE A 71 -15.48 13.69 0.85
CA PHE A 71 -14.77 12.51 0.39
C PHE A 71 -15.47 11.82 -0.79
N SER A 72 -16.81 11.93 -0.87
CA SER A 72 -17.54 11.49 -2.06
C SER A 72 -17.10 12.25 -3.31
N LEU A 73 -16.88 13.55 -3.21
CA LEU A 73 -16.38 14.37 -4.31
C LEU A 73 -14.91 14.05 -4.62
N ALA A 74 -14.05 14.02 -3.59
CA ALA A 74 -12.62 13.78 -3.74
C ALA A 74 -12.30 12.42 -4.39
N GLY A 75 -13.01 11.37 -4.00
CA GLY A 75 -12.80 10.01 -4.51
C GLY A 75 -13.61 9.66 -5.75
N SER A 76 -14.54 10.54 -6.18
CA SER A 76 -15.53 10.23 -7.21
C SER A 76 -14.94 9.76 -8.54
N LYS A 77 -13.81 10.32 -8.96
CA LYS A 77 -13.14 9.94 -10.21
C LYS A 77 -12.64 8.49 -10.17
N TYR A 78 -12.13 8.05 -9.02
CA TYR A 78 -11.63 6.69 -8.83
C TYR A 78 -12.78 5.69 -8.74
N ASP A 79 -13.82 6.03 -7.97
CA ASP A 79 -15.04 5.21 -7.88
C ASP A 79 -15.69 5.01 -9.25
N LYS A 80 -15.89 6.10 -10.03
CA LYS A 80 -16.48 6.03 -11.37
C LYS A 80 -15.67 5.17 -12.32
N LYS A 81 -14.33 5.29 -12.27
CA LYS A 81 -13.44 4.53 -13.14
C LYS A 81 -13.47 3.05 -12.80
N ALA A 82 -13.36 2.70 -11.52
CA ALA A 82 -13.46 1.33 -11.06
C ALA A 82 -14.83 0.71 -11.42
N MET A 83 -15.93 1.42 -11.17
CA MET A 83 -17.28 0.97 -11.50
C MET A 83 -17.46 0.73 -13.02
N LYS A 84 -16.93 1.60 -13.87
CA LYS A 84 -16.99 1.45 -15.32
C LYS A 84 -16.37 0.12 -15.79
N GLU A 85 -15.33 -0.32 -15.11
CA GLU A 85 -14.64 -1.58 -15.38
C GLU A 85 -15.19 -2.77 -14.56
N GLN A 86 -16.32 -2.59 -13.85
CA GLN A 86 -16.89 -3.59 -12.95
C GLN A 86 -15.94 -4.05 -11.85
N LYS A 87 -15.16 -3.11 -11.31
CA LYS A 87 -14.17 -3.30 -10.23
C LYS A 87 -14.52 -2.42 -9.04
N GLU A 88 -13.92 -2.68 -7.89
CA GLU A 88 -14.15 -1.91 -6.66
C GLU A 88 -12.87 -1.14 -6.28
N TYR A 89 -13.04 0.14 -5.92
CA TYR A 89 -11.99 0.96 -5.32
C TYR A 89 -12.27 1.15 -3.83
N ARG A 90 -11.24 0.95 -3.00
CA ARG A 90 -11.26 1.19 -1.55
C ARG A 90 -10.06 2.03 -1.14
N PHE A 91 -10.32 3.06 -0.38
CA PHE A 91 -9.26 3.78 0.30
C PHE A 91 -9.13 3.26 1.74
N MET A 92 -7.88 3.06 2.18
CA MET A 92 -7.57 2.64 3.54
C MET A 92 -6.66 3.66 4.21
N PHE A 93 -7.01 4.05 5.42
CA PHE A 93 -6.16 4.90 6.25
C PHE A 93 -5.51 4.08 7.36
N VAL A 94 -4.19 4.15 7.44
CA VAL A 94 -3.43 3.48 8.50
C VAL A 94 -3.60 4.26 9.81
N ARG A 95 -4.03 3.58 10.86
CA ARG A 95 -4.18 4.13 12.20
C ARG A 95 -3.37 3.32 13.20
N ALA A 96 -2.98 3.94 14.30
CA ALA A 96 -2.35 3.23 15.41
C ALA A 96 -3.37 2.29 16.07
N ASP A 97 -3.03 1.01 16.18
CA ASP A 97 -3.87 -0.03 16.79
C ASP A 97 -2.96 -1.09 17.43
N GLY A 98 -2.75 -0.98 18.74
CA GLY A 98 -1.86 -1.88 19.49
C GLY A 98 -2.39 -3.33 19.52
N VAL A 99 -3.70 -3.54 19.51
CA VAL A 99 -4.28 -4.89 19.48
C VAL A 99 -4.00 -5.56 18.13
N GLN A 100 -4.16 -4.82 17.05
CA GLN A 100 -3.84 -5.31 15.71
C GLN A 100 -2.34 -5.57 15.56
N LEU A 101 -1.49 -4.67 16.08
CA LEU A 101 -0.04 -4.86 16.05
C LEU A 101 0.38 -6.14 16.77
N ASN A 102 -0.16 -6.43 17.95
CA ASN A 102 0.11 -7.67 18.66
C ASN A 102 -0.28 -8.93 17.88
N LYS A 103 -1.40 -8.87 17.15
CA LYS A 103 -1.79 -10.00 16.26
C LYS A 103 -0.79 -10.17 15.10
N ILE A 104 -0.35 -9.05 14.50
CA ILE A 104 0.65 -9.07 13.44
C ILE A 104 1.97 -9.65 13.96
N THR A 105 2.44 -9.21 15.14
CA THR A 105 3.66 -9.74 15.78
C THR A 105 3.58 -11.26 15.94
N LYS A 106 2.49 -11.80 16.48
CA LYS A 106 2.30 -13.24 16.59
C LYS A 106 2.39 -13.96 15.25
N ILE A 107 1.75 -13.41 14.19
CA ILE A 107 1.82 -14.01 12.85
C ILE A 107 3.27 -13.99 12.32
N VAL A 108 4.01 -12.90 12.54
CA VAL A 108 5.42 -12.78 12.14
C VAL A 108 6.26 -13.86 12.83
N ASP A 109 6.07 -14.03 14.14
CA ASP A 109 6.80 -15.02 14.94
C ASP A 109 6.43 -16.46 14.53
N ASP A 110 5.13 -16.77 14.48
CA ASP A 110 4.62 -18.11 14.14
C ASP A 110 5.05 -18.56 12.72
N LYS A 111 5.10 -17.61 11.79
CA LYS A 111 5.50 -17.87 10.40
C LYS A 111 6.99 -17.69 10.16
N ASN A 112 7.78 -17.34 11.19
CA ASN A 112 9.21 -17.04 11.10
C ASN A 112 9.53 -16.06 9.93
N ILE A 113 8.74 -15.00 9.80
CA ILE A 113 8.89 -14.01 8.72
C ILE A 113 10.09 -13.13 9.05
N LYS A 114 11.14 -13.22 8.26
CA LYS A 114 12.36 -12.43 8.41
C LYS A 114 12.43 -11.34 7.34
N PRO A 115 12.25 -10.05 7.69
CA PRO A 115 12.44 -8.97 6.74
C PRO A 115 13.91 -8.89 6.32
N LYS A 116 14.15 -8.50 5.08
CA LYS A 116 15.51 -8.21 4.63
C LYS A 116 16.00 -6.94 5.31
N ILE A 117 17.16 -7.02 5.97
CA ILE A 117 17.83 -5.89 6.60
C ILE A 117 18.89 -5.34 5.63
N TYR A 118 19.01 -4.02 5.57
CA TYR A 118 20.09 -3.36 4.84
C TYR A 118 21.44 -3.74 5.43
N SER A 119 22.46 -3.91 4.58
CA SER A 119 23.76 -4.44 5.01
C SER A 119 24.49 -3.59 6.05
N THR A 120 24.23 -2.26 6.08
CA THR A 120 24.82 -1.35 7.06
C THR A 120 23.84 -1.12 8.21
N VAL A 121 24.28 -1.44 9.42
CA VAL A 121 23.58 -1.05 10.66
C VAL A 121 24.17 0.28 11.12
N PHE A 122 23.30 1.25 11.35
CA PHE A 122 23.70 2.56 11.84
C PHE A 122 23.54 2.60 13.36
N ASN A 123 24.38 3.39 14.04
CA ASN A 123 24.16 3.74 15.45
C ASN A 123 23.40 5.07 15.56
N ILE A 124 23.04 5.46 16.77
CA ILE A 124 22.27 6.69 16.99
C ILE A 124 23.06 7.95 16.54
N ASP A 125 24.37 7.95 16.69
CA ASP A 125 25.23 9.08 16.28
C ASP A 125 25.20 9.27 14.75
N ASN A 126 25.01 8.19 14.01
CA ASN A 126 24.93 8.18 12.54
C ASN A 126 23.48 8.19 11.99
N ALA A 127 22.48 8.52 12.83
CA ALA A 127 21.07 8.54 12.43
C ALA A 127 20.81 9.48 11.22
N SER A 128 21.52 10.61 11.15
CA SER A 128 21.43 11.53 10.00
C SER A 128 21.87 10.89 8.68
N GLU A 129 22.88 10.03 8.72
CA GLU A 129 23.37 9.28 7.55
C GLU A 129 22.37 8.19 7.15
N ALA A 130 21.79 7.49 8.13
CA ALA A 130 20.71 6.54 7.91
C ALA A 130 19.53 7.18 7.17
N LEU A 131 19.07 8.34 7.63
CA LEU A 131 18.00 9.11 6.99
C LEU A 131 18.37 9.56 5.56
N LYS A 132 19.58 10.06 5.35
CA LYS A 132 20.07 10.42 4.01
C LYS A 132 20.08 9.21 3.08
N THR A 133 20.42 8.04 3.58
CA THR A 133 20.42 6.79 2.81
C THR A 133 19.01 6.39 2.40
N VAL A 134 18.02 6.48 3.29
CA VAL A 134 16.61 6.23 2.96
C VAL A 134 16.11 7.18 1.87
N ILE A 135 16.45 8.46 1.97
CA ILE A 135 15.95 9.49 1.04
C ILE A 135 16.60 9.37 -0.35
N LYS A 136 17.90 9.08 -0.40
CA LYS A 136 18.68 9.12 -1.65
C LYS A 136 18.72 7.82 -2.43
N LYS A 137 18.46 6.68 -1.78
CA LYS A 137 18.61 5.34 -2.39
C LYS A 137 17.36 4.50 -2.16
N HIS A 138 16.96 3.74 -3.17
CA HIS A 138 16.14 2.56 -2.97
C HIS A 138 17.00 1.52 -2.25
N THR A 139 16.81 1.44 -0.94
CA THR A 139 17.59 0.51 -0.11
C THR A 139 17.07 -0.91 -0.27
N ASP A 140 17.99 -1.84 -0.48
CA ASP A 140 17.69 -3.26 -0.57
C ASP A 140 17.54 -3.86 0.85
N GLY A 141 16.52 -3.46 1.56
CA GLY A 141 16.21 -3.90 2.93
C GLY A 141 15.85 -2.75 3.88
N LYS A 142 15.45 -3.11 5.09
CA LYS A 142 15.09 -2.17 6.15
C LYS A 142 16.35 -1.60 6.81
N ILE A 143 16.45 -0.29 6.90
CA ILE A 143 17.52 0.38 7.65
C ILE A 143 17.22 0.27 9.15
N ILE A 144 18.22 -0.17 9.90
CA ILE A 144 18.16 -0.30 11.36
C ILE A 144 19.10 0.72 11.98
N ILE A 145 18.64 1.38 13.04
CA ILE A 145 19.44 2.22 13.92
C ILE A 145 19.52 1.49 15.26
N SER A 146 20.72 1.09 15.64
CA SER A 146 21.00 0.50 16.94
C SER A 146 21.16 1.61 18.00
N MET A 147 20.57 1.41 19.15
CA MET A 147 20.73 2.28 20.33
C MET A 147 21.71 1.67 21.30
#